data_a1bce222b0aaeb21daad9c24ff9bab1b
#
_entry.id   a1bce222b0aaeb21daad9c24ff9bab1b
#
_cell.length_a   1.000
_cell.length_b   1.000
_cell.length_c   1.000
_cell.angle_alpha   90.00
_cell.angle_beta   90.00
_cell.angle_gamma   90.00
#
_symmetry.space_group_name_H-M   'P 1'
#
loop_
_entity.id
_entity.type
_entity.pdbx_description
1 polymer ?
#
loop_
_entity_poly.entity_id
_entity_poly.type
_entity_poly.pdbx_seq_one_letter_code
_entity_poly.pdbx_strand_id
1 'polypeptide(L)'
;MPLSPRPLLVAATAAAAALALTSCTSREETPAAPSSGGGPAASAQSVAPSADGCTLEKTGYAKVDLKTAVVGFSQSEKEANPFRIAETQSIKDEAAKLGIASDKLLVTNAQSDLNRQISDIKSLLDRGAQLLIVAPLNSDGLQPALDAAKAKKVPVVTIDRKVTSQPCTDYLTFIGSNFVEQGKRAAQAMVKATGGTGKVAILLGSSGNNVTTDRTQGFKDELAKTTGLSVVAEQTGEFDRSKGQAVMEQLIQSHPDITAVYAENDEMGVGAVNALKTAGKTPGKDVKVVSIDGTRNAVQLIADGSYNAVIESNPRFGPLAFQTLQKFESGEAIPASIVITDDQYDETNASQKVGNAY
;
A
#
# COMPACT_ATOMS: atom_id res chain seq x y z
N MET A 1 -18.99 -45.64 -66.80
CA MET A 1 -18.70 -45.26 -68.23
C MET A 1 -19.01 -43.78 -68.40
N PRO A 2 -18.34 -43.16 -69.22
CA PRO A 2 -17.14 -42.34 -68.98
C PRO A 2 -17.41 -40.88 -69.35
N LEU A 3 -16.62 -39.99 -68.98
CA LEU A 3 -15.76 -39.18 -69.89
C LEU A 3 -15.16 -37.96 -69.17
N SER A 4 -13.91 -37.98 -69.05
CA SER A 4 -13.08 -36.78 -68.83
C SER A 4 -12.97 -35.97 -70.14
N PRO A 5 -12.78 -34.70 -70.08
CA PRO A 5 -11.64 -34.17 -70.82
C PRO A 5 -10.77 -33.12 -70.11
N ARG A 6 -9.65 -32.98 -70.63
CA ARG A 6 -8.38 -32.40 -70.37
C ARG A 6 -8.33 -30.85 -70.38
N PRO A 7 -7.14 -30.27 -70.09
CA PRO A 7 -6.98 -28.94 -69.52
C PRO A 7 -6.69 -27.86 -70.57
N LEU A 8 -6.91 -26.62 -70.22
CA LEU A 8 -6.43 -25.45 -70.90
C LEU A 8 -5.48 -24.63 -70.00
N LEU A 9 -4.19 -24.66 -70.42
CA LEU A 9 -3.18 -23.72 -69.94
C LEU A 9 -3.56 -22.31 -70.43
N VAL A 10 -3.61 -21.32 -69.57
CA VAL A 10 -3.43 -19.93 -69.95
C VAL A 10 -2.41 -19.32 -68.99
N ALA A 11 -1.29 -18.95 -69.57
CA ALA A 11 -0.26 -18.16 -68.94
C ALA A 11 -0.75 -16.72 -68.81
N ALA A 12 -0.61 -16.14 -67.64
CA ALA A 12 -0.78 -14.71 -67.43
C ALA A 12 0.30 -14.19 -66.48
N THR A 13 0.98 -13.25 -66.95
CA THR A 13 2.11 -12.45 -66.49
C THR A 13 2.03 -11.94 -65.09
N ALA A 14 3.15 -12.02 -64.39
CA ALA A 14 3.40 -11.41 -63.09
C ALA A 14 3.43 -9.88 -63.18
N ALA A 15 2.63 -9.23 -62.36
CA ALA A 15 2.82 -7.84 -61.98
C ALA A 15 3.06 -7.80 -60.47
N ALA A 16 4.30 -7.53 -60.08
CA ALA A 16 4.69 -7.34 -58.70
C ALA A 16 4.19 -5.98 -58.22
N ALA A 17 3.13 -5.97 -57.39
CA ALA A 17 2.74 -4.81 -56.60
C ALA A 17 3.34 -4.96 -55.19
N ALA A 18 4.35 -4.16 -54.89
CA ALA A 18 4.92 -4.05 -53.56
C ALA A 18 3.92 -3.35 -52.63
N LEU A 19 3.20 -4.10 -51.81
CA LEU A 19 2.43 -3.57 -50.70
C LEU A 19 3.39 -3.35 -49.52
N ALA A 20 3.65 -2.08 -49.21
CA ALA A 20 4.30 -1.67 -47.97
C ALA A 20 3.36 -2.00 -46.81
N LEU A 21 3.61 -3.08 -46.10
CA LEU A 21 3.00 -3.37 -44.81
C LEU A 21 3.62 -2.41 -43.77
N THR A 22 2.92 -1.32 -43.47
CA THR A 22 3.17 -0.55 -42.23
C THR A 22 2.81 -1.45 -41.05
N SER A 23 3.81 -2.06 -40.47
CA SER A 23 3.75 -2.75 -39.20
C SER A 23 3.42 -1.71 -38.11
N CYS A 24 2.17 -1.67 -37.66
CA CYS A 24 1.84 -1.08 -36.35
C CYS A 24 2.46 -1.99 -35.29
N THR A 25 3.67 -1.68 -34.87
CA THR A 25 4.22 -2.21 -33.63
C THR A 25 3.43 -1.62 -32.49
N SER A 26 2.46 -2.36 -31.99
CA SER A 26 1.96 -2.16 -30.64
C SER A 26 3.17 -2.27 -29.70
N ARG A 27 3.56 -1.14 -29.14
CA ARG A 27 4.58 -1.08 -28.09
C ARG A 27 3.96 -1.79 -26.89
N GLU A 28 4.30 -3.07 -26.69
CA GLU A 28 4.11 -3.71 -25.39
C GLU A 28 4.92 -2.91 -24.38
N GLU A 29 4.20 -2.18 -23.51
CA GLU A 29 4.81 -1.62 -22.32
C GLU A 29 5.23 -2.80 -21.44
N THR A 30 6.50 -3.14 -21.54
CA THR A 30 7.14 -4.01 -20.55
C THR A 30 6.91 -3.37 -19.18
N PRO A 31 6.32 -4.08 -18.20
CA PRO A 31 6.22 -3.55 -16.85
C PRO A 31 7.64 -3.18 -16.41
N ALA A 32 7.87 -1.92 -16.09
CA ALA A 32 9.14 -1.49 -15.53
C ALA A 32 9.39 -2.36 -14.29
N ALA A 33 10.54 -3.04 -14.25
CA ALA A 33 10.97 -3.74 -13.07
C ALA A 33 10.87 -2.77 -11.87
N PRO A 34 10.37 -3.19 -10.73
CA PRO A 34 10.28 -2.33 -9.55
C PRO A 34 11.71 -1.90 -9.22
N SER A 35 12.06 -0.67 -9.56
CA SER A 35 13.27 -0.07 -9.04
C SER A 35 13.05 0.02 -7.52
N SER A 36 13.93 -0.61 -6.76
CA SER A 36 14.04 -0.39 -5.32
C SER A 36 14.27 1.12 -5.13
N GLY A 37 13.17 1.87 -5.01
CA GLY A 37 13.20 3.31 -4.88
C GLY A 37 13.99 3.65 -3.62
N GLY A 38 15.16 4.28 -3.79
CA GLY A 38 16.09 4.65 -2.72
C GLY A 38 15.58 5.79 -1.83
N GLY A 39 14.27 5.82 -1.55
CA GLY A 39 13.69 6.77 -0.62
C GLY A 39 14.02 6.43 0.84
N PRO A 40 13.79 7.38 1.77
CA PRO A 40 14.13 7.21 3.18
C PRO A 40 13.31 6.10 3.83
N ALA A 41 13.94 5.35 4.74
CA ALA A 41 13.25 4.39 5.60
C ALA A 41 12.22 5.11 6.49
N ALA A 42 11.20 4.36 6.94
CA ALA A 42 10.25 4.86 7.94
C ALA A 42 11.01 5.27 9.21
N SER A 43 10.74 6.46 9.72
CA SER A 43 11.34 6.99 10.94
C SER A 43 10.28 7.18 12.01
N ALA A 44 10.57 6.73 13.25
CA ALA A 44 9.67 6.94 14.37
C ALA A 44 9.58 8.42 14.73
N GLN A 45 8.38 8.88 15.04
CA GLN A 45 8.23 10.13 15.79
C GLN A 45 8.90 9.96 17.16
N SER A 46 9.49 11.03 17.69
CA SER A 46 10.11 10.98 19.02
C SER A 46 9.02 10.72 20.07
N VAL A 47 8.95 9.48 20.54
CA VAL A 47 8.09 9.08 21.65
C VAL A 47 8.96 8.97 22.89
N ALA A 48 8.56 9.61 23.97
CA ALA A 48 9.23 9.43 25.25
C ALA A 48 9.20 7.94 25.63
N PRO A 49 10.28 7.37 26.19
CA PRO A 49 10.27 6.00 26.66
C PRO A 49 9.12 5.80 27.65
N SER A 50 8.20 4.89 27.35
CA SER A 50 7.13 4.53 28.27
C SER A 50 7.72 3.71 29.40
N ALA A 51 7.54 4.15 30.64
CA ALA A 51 7.92 3.36 31.85
C ALA A 51 7.20 1.99 31.88
N ASP A 52 6.09 1.86 31.15
CA ASP A 52 5.25 0.66 31.06
C ASP A 52 5.50 -0.18 29.81
N GLY A 53 6.60 0.04 29.09
CA GLY A 53 6.92 -0.70 27.86
C GLY A 53 7.11 -2.21 28.08
N CYS A 54 7.03 -2.95 26.95
CA CYS A 54 7.32 -4.37 26.90
C CYS A 54 8.82 -4.64 27.09
N THR A 55 9.17 -5.46 28.05
CA THR A 55 10.55 -5.94 28.22
C THR A 55 10.61 -7.46 28.11
N LEU A 56 11.78 -7.97 27.81
CA LEU A 56 12.03 -9.42 27.75
C LEU A 56 11.64 -10.11 29.07
N GLU A 57 11.94 -9.48 30.19
CA GLU A 57 11.61 -9.98 31.53
C GLU A 57 10.09 -10.06 31.76
N LYS A 58 9.35 -9.00 31.40
CA LYS A 58 7.89 -8.98 31.56
C LYS A 58 7.17 -9.99 30.69
N THR A 59 7.66 -10.20 29.46
CA THR A 59 7.01 -11.07 28.47
C THR A 59 7.40 -12.55 28.63
N GLY A 60 8.56 -12.83 29.23
CA GLY A 60 9.07 -14.19 29.40
C GLY A 60 9.45 -14.87 28.07
N TYR A 61 9.62 -14.12 26.98
CA TYR A 61 10.16 -14.65 25.73
C TYR A 61 11.63 -15.05 25.87
N ALA A 62 12.07 -16.01 25.07
CA ALA A 62 13.49 -16.38 25.03
C ALA A 62 14.30 -15.30 24.31
N LYS A 63 15.50 -15.02 24.81
CA LYS A 63 16.45 -14.15 24.11
C LYS A 63 16.92 -14.82 22.82
N VAL A 64 16.93 -14.10 21.71
CA VAL A 64 17.26 -14.59 20.38
C VAL A 64 18.36 -13.73 19.77
N ASP A 65 19.40 -14.34 19.22
CA ASP A 65 20.39 -13.61 18.41
C ASP A 65 19.86 -13.44 16.97
N LEU A 66 19.53 -12.22 16.59
CA LEU A 66 18.99 -11.89 15.27
C LEU A 66 19.84 -12.39 14.09
N LYS A 67 21.16 -12.48 14.24
CA LYS A 67 22.05 -12.96 13.17
C LYS A 67 21.88 -14.44 12.86
N THR A 68 21.43 -15.22 13.83
CA THR A 68 21.26 -16.67 13.71
C THR A 68 19.79 -17.10 13.72
N ALA A 69 18.89 -16.18 14.09
CA ALA A 69 17.47 -16.43 14.22
C ALA A 69 16.81 -16.74 12.88
N VAL A 70 15.79 -17.58 12.94
CA VAL A 70 14.80 -17.70 11.87
C VAL A 70 13.74 -16.63 12.09
N VAL A 71 13.62 -15.71 11.13
CA VAL A 71 12.64 -14.61 11.16
C VAL A 71 11.52 -14.93 10.19
N GLY A 72 10.27 -14.89 10.66
CA GLY A 72 9.10 -15.00 9.82
C GLY A 72 8.52 -13.62 9.48
N PHE A 73 8.22 -13.38 8.21
CA PHE A 73 7.44 -12.24 7.76
C PHE A 73 6.15 -12.70 7.09
N SER A 74 5.01 -12.22 7.61
CA SER A 74 3.67 -12.49 7.06
C SER A 74 3.11 -11.24 6.41
N GLN A 75 3.07 -11.23 5.06
CA GLN A 75 2.42 -10.19 4.26
C GLN A 75 0.93 -10.48 4.11
N SER A 76 0.09 -9.45 4.21
CA SER A 76 -1.37 -9.55 4.15
C SER A 76 -1.93 -9.70 2.75
N GLU A 77 -1.49 -8.86 1.81
CA GLU A 77 -2.11 -8.68 0.51
C GLU A 77 -1.16 -9.06 -0.63
N LYS A 78 -1.73 -9.19 -1.83
CA LYS A 78 -0.97 -9.45 -3.06
C LYS A 78 0.11 -8.38 -3.28
N GLU A 79 1.28 -8.80 -3.69
CA GLU A 79 2.36 -7.91 -4.13
C GLU A 79 2.11 -7.36 -5.55
N ALA A 80 0.89 -6.87 -5.80
CA ALA A 80 0.51 -6.13 -6.99
C ALA A 80 0.38 -4.62 -6.69
N ASN A 81 0.26 -4.27 -5.39
CA ASN A 81 0.23 -2.90 -4.92
C ASN A 81 1.65 -2.43 -4.61
N PRO A 82 2.11 -1.27 -5.11
CA PRO A 82 3.44 -0.72 -4.84
C PRO A 82 3.80 -0.64 -3.35
N PHE A 83 2.83 -0.30 -2.48
CA PHE A 83 3.01 -0.30 -1.04
C PHE A 83 3.49 -1.67 -0.53
N ARG A 84 2.79 -2.75 -0.88
CA ARG A 84 3.12 -4.12 -0.44
C ARG A 84 4.44 -4.62 -0.98
N ILE A 85 4.77 -4.25 -2.23
CA ILE A 85 6.07 -4.56 -2.84
C ILE A 85 7.19 -3.87 -2.04
N ALA A 86 7.06 -2.57 -1.79
CA ALA A 86 8.06 -1.79 -1.05
C ALA A 86 8.19 -2.24 0.41
N GLU A 87 7.09 -2.59 1.06
CA GLU A 87 7.06 -3.13 2.42
C GLU A 87 7.82 -4.45 2.52
N THR A 88 7.50 -5.42 1.67
CA THR A 88 8.19 -6.71 1.64
C THR A 88 9.67 -6.54 1.29
N GLN A 89 9.98 -5.69 0.32
CA GLN A 89 11.38 -5.44 -0.08
C GLN A 89 12.17 -4.81 1.06
N SER A 90 11.60 -3.86 1.79
CA SER A 90 12.24 -3.23 2.95
C SER A 90 12.60 -4.23 4.06
N ILE A 91 11.74 -5.21 4.33
CA ILE A 91 12.04 -6.29 5.28
C ILE A 91 13.20 -7.16 4.78
N LYS A 92 13.19 -7.53 3.48
CA LYS A 92 14.26 -8.35 2.88
C LYS A 92 15.61 -7.62 2.87
N ASP A 93 15.61 -6.36 2.49
CA ASP A 93 16.83 -5.53 2.41
C ASP A 93 17.47 -5.35 3.78
N GLU A 94 16.66 -5.06 4.82
CA GLU A 94 17.21 -4.89 6.16
C GLU A 94 17.69 -6.22 6.77
N ALA A 95 16.99 -7.31 6.53
CA ALA A 95 17.45 -8.64 6.94
C ALA A 95 18.81 -8.98 6.32
N ALA A 96 18.97 -8.71 5.01
CA ALA A 96 20.24 -8.94 4.31
C ALA A 96 21.36 -8.03 4.84
N LYS A 97 21.07 -6.76 5.10
CA LYS A 97 22.00 -5.77 5.68
C LYS A 97 22.47 -6.17 7.08
N LEU A 98 21.61 -6.81 7.88
CA LEU A 98 21.94 -7.35 9.20
C LEU A 98 22.68 -8.68 9.15
N GLY A 99 22.87 -9.25 7.95
CA GLY A 99 23.57 -10.53 7.75
C GLY A 99 22.70 -11.74 8.05
N ILE A 100 21.38 -11.61 8.10
CA ILE A 100 20.45 -12.73 8.21
C ILE A 100 20.47 -13.49 6.87
N ALA A 101 20.83 -14.77 6.93
CA ALA A 101 20.90 -15.60 5.74
C ALA A 101 19.51 -15.75 5.09
N SER A 102 19.45 -15.79 3.75
CA SER A 102 18.19 -15.78 3.01
C SER A 102 17.26 -16.96 3.32
N ASP A 103 17.82 -18.11 3.70
CA ASP A 103 17.08 -19.29 4.17
C ASP A 103 16.54 -19.15 5.60
N LYS A 104 16.98 -18.12 6.34
CA LYS A 104 16.52 -17.76 7.67
C LYS A 104 15.43 -16.68 7.69
N LEU A 105 15.20 -15.99 6.57
CA LEU A 105 14.07 -15.09 6.41
C LEU A 105 12.93 -15.82 5.68
N LEU A 106 11.95 -16.28 6.43
CA LEU A 106 10.78 -16.98 5.90
C LEU A 106 9.67 -15.97 5.57
N VAL A 107 9.31 -15.85 4.30
CA VAL A 107 8.26 -14.91 3.86
C VAL A 107 7.03 -15.67 3.40
N THR A 108 5.85 -15.25 3.84
CA THR A 108 4.54 -15.72 3.36
C THR A 108 3.69 -14.54 2.90
N ASN A 109 2.70 -14.83 2.05
CA ASN A 109 1.75 -13.83 1.57
C ASN A 109 0.33 -14.41 1.57
N ALA A 110 -0.54 -13.80 2.34
CA ALA A 110 -1.91 -14.26 2.56
C ALA A 110 -2.84 -14.02 1.36
N GLN A 111 -2.43 -13.26 0.35
CA GLN A 111 -3.21 -12.99 -0.86
C GLN A 111 -4.60 -12.41 -0.58
N SER A 112 -4.73 -11.59 0.48
CA SER A 112 -5.99 -10.98 0.94
C SER A 112 -6.99 -12.00 1.52
N ASP A 113 -6.51 -13.12 2.07
CA ASP A 113 -7.32 -14.12 2.77
C ASP A 113 -6.86 -14.26 4.23
N LEU A 114 -7.75 -13.94 5.17
CA LEU A 114 -7.46 -13.96 6.60
C LEU A 114 -7.14 -15.39 7.12
N ASN A 115 -7.88 -16.39 6.65
CA ASN A 115 -7.65 -17.78 7.07
C ASN A 115 -6.29 -18.27 6.58
N ARG A 116 -5.92 -17.87 5.37
CA ARG A 116 -4.58 -18.11 4.83
C ARG A 116 -3.52 -17.42 5.68
N GLN A 117 -3.71 -16.15 6.08
CA GLN A 117 -2.74 -15.46 6.95
C GLN A 117 -2.54 -16.19 8.27
N ILE A 118 -3.61 -16.64 8.90
CA ILE A 118 -3.55 -17.43 10.15
C ILE A 118 -2.76 -18.74 9.92
N SER A 119 -3.07 -19.46 8.84
CA SER A 119 -2.37 -20.70 8.47
C SER A 119 -0.90 -20.45 8.15
N ASP A 120 -0.59 -19.40 7.41
CA ASP A 120 0.76 -19.00 7.05
C ASP A 120 1.60 -18.68 8.28
N ILE A 121 1.07 -17.91 9.25
CA ILE A 121 1.77 -17.60 10.50
C ILE A 121 2.05 -18.88 11.29
N LYS A 122 1.09 -19.80 11.40
CA LYS A 122 1.31 -21.10 12.05
C LYS A 122 2.38 -21.92 11.35
N SER A 123 2.37 -21.93 10.01
CA SER A 123 3.42 -22.58 9.21
C SER A 123 4.80 -21.97 9.43
N LEU A 124 4.93 -20.64 9.54
CA LEU A 124 6.19 -19.97 9.89
C LEU A 124 6.71 -20.46 11.25
N LEU A 125 5.82 -20.55 12.24
CA LEU A 125 6.14 -21.05 13.58
C LEU A 125 6.59 -22.54 13.56
N ASP A 126 5.94 -23.37 12.75
CA ASP A 126 6.29 -24.81 12.62
C ASP A 126 7.62 -25.02 11.88
N ARG A 127 7.98 -24.07 11.01
CA ARG A 127 9.28 -24.02 10.33
C ARG A 127 10.38 -23.42 11.21
N GLY A 128 10.10 -23.15 12.48
CA GLY A 128 11.07 -22.70 13.47
C GLY A 128 11.29 -21.21 13.53
N ALA A 129 10.35 -20.38 13.06
CA ALA A 129 10.45 -18.93 13.27
C ALA A 129 10.56 -18.61 14.76
N GLN A 130 11.56 -17.83 15.12
CA GLN A 130 11.88 -17.40 16.50
C GLN A 130 11.44 -15.93 16.74
N LEU A 131 11.20 -15.18 15.68
CA LEU A 131 10.71 -13.81 15.66
C LEU A 131 9.72 -13.68 14.51
N LEU A 132 8.63 -12.93 14.71
CA LEU A 132 7.65 -12.66 13.67
C LEU A 132 7.48 -11.15 13.45
N ILE A 133 7.47 -10.76 12.18
CA ILE A 133 6.98 -9.47 11.71
C ILE A 133 5.70 -9.75 10.92
N VAL A 134 4.61 -9.10 11.26
CA VAL A 134 3.29 -9.36 10.67
C VAL A 134 2.69 -8.05 10.17
N ALA A 135 2.34 -7.99 8.89
CA ALA A 135 1.46 -6.97 8.33
C ALA A 135 0.01 -7.52 8.37
N PRO A 136 -0.83 -7.13 9.32
CA PRO A 136 -2.17 -7.71 9.48
C PRO A 136 -3.08 -7.40 8.29
N LEU A 137 -3.88 -8.38 7.85
CA LEU A 137 -4.91 -8.13 6.84
C LEU A 137 -6.07 -7.35 7.44
N ASN A 138 -6.58 -7.82 8.57
CA ASN A 138 -7.68 -7.20 9.31
C ASN A 138 -7.25 -6.86 10.73
N SER A 139 -7.95 -5.91 11.35
CA SER A 139 -7.74 -5.58 12.76
C SER A 139 -8.20 -6.70 13.70
N ASP A 140 -9.26 -7.41 13.32
CA ASP A 140 -9.79 -8.56 14.04
C ASP A 140 -9.42 -9.88 13.38
N GLY A 141 -9.51 -10.98 14.14
CA GLY A 141 -9.43 -12.34 13.63
C GLY A 141 -8.04 -12.98 13.67
N LEU A 142 -6.96 -12.24 13.91
CA LEU A 142 -5.61 -12.82 14.01
C LEU A 142 -5.29 -13.45 15.37
N GLN A 143 -6.18 -13.36 16.38
CA GLN A 143 -5.94 -13.90 17.71
C GLN A 143 -5.47 -15.37 17.71
N PRO A 144 -6.05 -16.30 16.89
CA PRO A 144 -5.57 -17.70 16.86
C PRO A 144 -4.12 -17.88 16.39
N ALA A 145 -3.60 -16.93 15.59
CA ALA A 145 -2.21 -16.95 15.16
C ALA A 145 -1.29 -16.34 16.23
N LEU A 146 -1.74 -15.26 16.89
CA LEU A 146 -1.03 -14.64 18.01
C LEU A 146 -0.94 -15.58 19.21
N ASP A 147 -2.01 -16.31 19.54
CA ASP A 147 -2.01 -17.35 20.59
C ASP A 147 -1.02 -18.48 20.27
N ALA A 148 -0.93 -18.89 19.02
CA ALA A 148 0.06 -19.90 18.59
C ALA A 148 1.50 -19.39 18.74
N ALA A 149 1.78 -18.13 18.40
CA ALA A 149 3.08 -17.50 18.60
C ALA A 149 3.42 -17.40 20.09
N LYS A 150 2.47 -16.94 20.91
CA LYS A 150 2.60 -16.85 22.37
C LYS A 150 2.88 -18.20 23.03
N ALA A 151 2.17 -19.26 22.62
CA ALA A 151 2.37 -20.62 23.12
C ALA A 151 3.78 -21.13 22.83
N LYS A 152 4.38 -20.73 21.72
CA LYS A 152 5.77 -21.04 21.34
C LYS A 152 6.79 -20.03 21.88
N LYS A 153 6.35 -19.01 22.62
CA LYS A 153 7.17 -17.91 23.15
C LYS A 153 7.90 -17.13 22.04
N VAL A 154 7.26 -16.96 20.89
CA VAL A 154 7.79 -16.23 19.75
C VAL A 154 7.23 -14.80 19.76
N PRO A 155 8.09 -13.76 19.89
CA PRO A 155 7.64 -12.39 19.88
C PRO A 155 7.14 -11.96 18.47
N VAL A 156 6.08 -11.15 18.45
CA VAL A 156 5.45 -10.63 17.24
C VAL A 156 5.49 -9.11 17.23
N VAL A 157 6.01 -8.52 16.17
CA VAL A 157 5.87 -7.10 15.87
C VAL A 157 4.83 -6.96 14.75
N THR A 158 3.81 -6.13 14.93
CA THR A 158 2.88 -5.81 13.85
C THR A 158 3.30 -4.51 13.16
N ILE A 159 3.20 -4.48 11.83
CA ILE A 159 3.52 -3.31 11.01
C ILE A 159 2.32 -2.89 10.18
N ASP A 160 2.29 -1.64 9.72
CA ASP A 160 1.24 -1.05 8.90
C ASP A 160 -0.12 -0.98 9.61
N ARG A 161 -0.79 -2.08 9.88
CA ARG A 161 -2.15 -2.13 10.44
C ARG A 161 -2.16 -2.53 11.90
N LYS A 162 -3.06 -1.93 12.69
CA LYS A 162 -3.29 -2.31 14.07
C LYS A 162 -4.17 -3.55 14.16
N VAL A 163 -3.92 -4.35 15.19
CA VAL A 163 -4.82 -5.41 15.64
C VAL A 163 -5.52 -4.99 16.92
N THR A 164 -6.70 -5.55 17.19
CA THR A 164 -7.47 -5.29 18.42
C THR A 164 -6.92 -6.04 19.64
N SER A 165 -6.00 -6.99 19.42
CA SER A 165 -5.26 -7.71 20.46
C SER A 165 -4.40 -6.77 21.32
N GLN A 166 -3.99 -7.20 22.49
CA GLN A 166 -3.30 -6.36 23.46
C GLN A 166 -1.77 -6.37 23.28
N PRO A 167 -1.14 -5.19 23.10
CA PRO A 167 0.32 -5.10 23.07
C PRO A 167 0.90 -5.54 24.41
N CYS A 168 2.13 -6.00 24.43
CA CYS A 168 2.82 -6.65 25.56
C CYS A 168 2.20 -7.94 26.07
N THR A 169 1.04 -8.33 25.63
CA THR A 169 0.33 -9.54 26.04
C THR A 169 0.24 -10.55 24.90
N ASP A 170 -0.22 -10.11 23.74
CA ASP A 170 -0.47 -10.96 22.58
C ASP A 170 0.56 -10.72 21.48
N TYR A 171 1.10 -9.51 21.41
CA TYR A 171 2.20 -9.10 20.52
C TYR A 171 3.05 -8.02 21.21
N LEU A 172 4.23 -7.70 20.70
CA LEU A 172 5.12 -6.72 21.32
C LEU A 172 4.65 -5.29 21.13
N THR A 173 4.52 -4.87 19.88
CA THR A 173 4.25 -3.48 19.52
C THR A 173 3.67 -3.40 18.11
N PHE A 174 2.96 -2.31 17.87
CA PHE A 174 2.56 -1.86 16.55
C PHE A 174 3.53 -0.80 16.03
N ILE A 175 3.93 -0.90 14.76
CA ILE A 175 4.72 0.11 14.05
C ILE A 175 3.92 0.57 12.81
N GLY A 176 3.55 1.83 12.74
CA GLY A 176 2.78 2.34 11.61
C GLY A 176 2.45 3.81 11.72
N SER A 177 1.71 4.32 10.75
CA SER A 177 1.29 5.71 10.66
C SER A 177 0.16 6.05 11.64
N ASN A 178 -0.03 7.35 11.88
CA ASN A 178 -1.26 7.86 12.46
C ASN A 178 -2.30 8.09 11.35
N PHE A 179 -3.16 7.11 11.11
CA PHE A 179 -4.10 7.13 9.99
C PHE A 179 -5.17 8.20 10.14
N VAL A 180 -5.59 8.56 11.36
CA VAL A 180 -6.49 9.69 11.60
C VAL A 180 -5.83 11.00 11.17
N GLU A 181 -4.54 11.19 11.51
CA GLU A 181 -3.79 12.38 11.10
C GLU A 181 -3.54 12.40 9.59
N GLN A 182 -3.31 11.23 8.94
CA GLN A 182 -3.24 11.15 7.48
C GLN A 182 -4.53 11.63 6.83
N GLY A 183 -5.69 11.13 7.27
CA GLY A 183 -7.01 11.57 6.79
C GLY A 183 -7.24 13.05 6.98
N LYS A 184 -6.92 13.58 8.16
CA LYS A 184 -7.00 15.01 8.46
C LYS A 184 -6.12 15.85 7.52
N ARG A 185 -4.86 15.47 7.29
CA ARG A 185 -3.95 16.17 6.38
C ARG A 185 -4.45 16.09 4.92
N ALA A 186 -5.05 14.97 4.53
CA ALA A 186 -5.67 14.85 3.21
C ALA A 186 -6.85 15.82 3.04
N ALA A 187 -7.68 16.01 4.08
CA ALA A 187 -8.75 17.01 4.06
C ALA A 187 -8.20 18.44 3.97
N GLN A 188 -7.16 18.77 4.70
CA GLN A 188 -6.48 20.08 4.63
C GLN A 188 -5.93 20.34 3.23
N ALA A 189 -5.30 19.33 2.62
CA ALA A 189 -4.84 19.40 1.23
C ALA A 189 -6.00 19.58 0.26
N MET A 190 -7.13 18.90 0.49
CA MET A 190 -8.35 19.05 -0.31
C MET A 190 -8.93 20.46 -0.20
N VAL A 191 -9.02 21.03 0.99
CA VAL A 191 -9.45 22.42 1.21
C VAL A 191 -8.55 23.38 0.46
N LYS A 192 -7.23 23.22 0.53
CA LYS A 192 -6.24 24.03 -0.23
C LYS A 192 -6.48 23.90 -1.73
N ALA A 193 -6.63 22.69 -2.26
CA ALA A 193 -6.76 22.43 -3.68
C ALA A 193 -8.07 22.97 -4.28
N THR A 194 -9.17 22.95 -3.51
CA THR A 194 -10.51 23.36 -3.96
C THR A 194 -10.82 24.82 -3.67
N GLY A 195 -9.99 25.51 -2.88
CA GLY A 195 -10.33 26.83 -2.33
C GLY A 195 -11.50 26.82 -1.35
N GLY A 196 -11.77 25.66 -0.72
CA GLY A 196 -12.81 25.50 0.31
C GLY A 196 -14.23 25.31 -0.22
N THR A 197 -14.42 25.05 -1.51
CA THR A 197 -15.76 24.84 -2.10
C THR A 197 -15.77 23.65 -3.04
N GLY A 198 -16.87 22.88 -3.03
CA GLY A 198 -17.03 21.77 -3.97
C GLY A 198 -17.74 20.54 -3.41
N LYS A 199 -17.91 19.55 -4.30
CA LYS A 199 -18.55 18.26 -4.04
C LYS A 199 -17.49 17.14 -4.08
N VAL A 200 -17.29 16.47 -2.95
CA VAL A 200 -16.23 15.49 -2.76
C VAL A 200 -16.80 14.07 -2.86
N ALA A 201 -16.19 13.24 -3.69
CA ALA A 201 -16.36 11.78 -3.63
C ALA A 201 -15.22 11.17 -2.83
N ILE A 202 -15.52 10.14 -2.01
CA ILE A 202 -14.53 9.36 -1.27
C ILE A 202 -14.44 7.95 -1.86
N LEU A 203 -13.25 7.55 -2.27
CA LEU A 203 -12.93 6.16 -2.61
C LEU A 203 -12.33 5.49 -1.38
N LEU A 204 -13.13 4.65 -0.73
CA LEU A 204 -12.77 3.96 0.51
C LEU A 204 -11.87 2.76 0.23
N GLY A 205 -10.99 2.47 1.17
CA GLY A 205 -10.18 1.26 1.17
C GLY A 205 -10.97 -0.01 1.47
N SER A 206 -10.24 -1.09 1.74
CA SER A 206 -10.83 -2.37 2.14
C SER A 206 -11.44 -2.28 3.54
N SER A 207 -12.58 -2.92 3.74
CA SER A 207 -13.21 -3.02 5.06
C SER A 207 -12.45 -3.98 5.99
N GLY A 208 -12.71 -3.90 7.29
CA GLY A 208 -12.19 -4.83 8.30
C GLY A 208 -10.81 -4.48 8.85
N ASN A 209 -10.22 -3.35 8.47
CA ASN A 209 -8.97 -2.84 9.03
C ASN A 209 -9.10 -1.38 9.48
N ASN A 210 -8.24 -0.98 10.39
CA ASN A 210 -8.28 0.37 10.97
C ASN A 210 -7.82 1.46 9.98
N VAL A 211 -7.07 1.14 8.93
CA VAL A 211 -6.57 2.14 7.98
C VAL A 211 -7.74 2.86 7.31
N THR A 212 -8.70 2.10 6.75
CA THR A 212 -9.90 2.65 6.13
C THR A 212 -10.72 3.48 7.12
N THR A 213 -11.03 2.94 8.30
CA THR A 213 -11.87 3.64 9.28
C THR A 213 -11.23 4.91 9.82
N ASP A 214 -9.94 4.85 10.15
CA ASP A 214 -9.20 5.98 10.72
C ASP A 214 -8.97 7.09 9.69
N ARG A 215 -8.61 6.74 8.43
CA ARG A 215 -8.46 7.70 7.32
C ARG A 215 -9.77 8.39 6.98
N THR A 216 -10.88 7.62 6.89
CA THR A 216 -12.22 8.18 6.66
C THR A 216 -12.59 9.14 7.77
N GLN A 217 -12.44 8.72 9.04
CA GLN A 217 -12.80 9.54 10.21
C GLN A 217 -12.02 10.85 10.22
N GLY A 218 -10.69 10.77 10.11
CA GLY A 218 -9.83 11.96 10.11
C GLY A 218 -10.16 12.94 8.97
N PHE A 219 -10.44 12.41 7.78
CA PHE A 219 -10.81 13.23 6.62
C PHE A 219 -12.16 13.93 6.84
N LYS A 220 -13.19 13.20 7.24
CA LYS A 220 -14.55 13.75 7.40
C LYS A 220 -14.61 14.76 8.55
N ASP A 221 -13.96 14.50 9.68
CA ASP A 221 -13.94 15.41 10.83
C ASP A 221 -13.23 16.74 10.50
N GLU A 222 -12.17 16.69 9.71
CA GLU A 222 -11.47 17.91 9.30
C GLU A 222 -12.25 18.66 8.22
N LEU A 223 -12.78 17.93 7.21
CA LEU A 223 -13.54 18.53 6.11
C LEU A 223 -14.79 19.26 6.61
N ALA A 224 -15.46 18.72 7.64
CA ALA A 224 -16.67 19.31 8.24
C ALA A 224 -16.46 20.71 8.81
N LYS A 225 -15.21 21.12 9.04
CA LYS A 225 -14.88 22.49 9.48
C LYS A 225 -14.99 23.53 8.34
N THR A 226 -15.14 23.05 7.08
CA THR A 226 -15.20 23.89 5.88
C THR A 226 -16.59 23.79 5.24
N THR A 227 -17.47 24.73 5.52
CA THR A 227 -18.89 24.69 5.14
C THR A 227 -19.16 24.69 3.64
N GLY A 228 -18.18 25.10 2.82
CA GLY A 228 -18.29 25.10 1.34
C GLY A 228 -18.00 23.74 0.67
N LEU A 229 -17.52 22.75 1.42
CA LEU A 229 -17.25 21.40 0.93
C LEU A 229 -18.28 20.41 1.47
N SER A 230 -18.74 19.49 0.64
CA SER A 230 -19.67 18.44 1.04
C SER A 230 -19.25 17.09 0.45
N VAL A 231 -19.31 16.02 1.23
CA VAL A 231 -19.18 14.66 0.74
C VAL A 231 -20.51 14.25 0.12
N VAL A 232 -20.49 13.92 -1.17
CA VAL A 232 -21.69 13.56 -1.94
C VAL A 232 -21.79 12.07 -2.26
N ALA A 233 -20.67 11.35 -2.18
CA ALA A 233 -20.62 9.91 -2.41
C ALA A 233 -19.43 9.28 -1.67
N GLU A 234 -19.62 8.06 -1.20
CA GLU A 234 -18.59 7.23 -0.58
C GLU A 234 -18.76 5.80 -1.11
N GLN A 235 -17.72 5.23 -1.70
CA GLN A 235 -17.78 3.86 -2.22
C GLN A 235 -16.41 3.20 -2.14
N THR A 236 -16.39 1.90 -1.78
CA THR A 236 -15.12 1.16 -1.66
C THR A 236 -14.54 0.78 -3.01
N GLY A 237 -13.24 1.05 -3.18
CA GLY A 237 -12.40 0.55 -4.27
C GLY A 237 -11.34 -0.43 -3.75
N GLU A 238 -11.41 -0.81 -2.45
CA GLU A 238 -10.64 -1.89 -1.83
C GLU A 238 -9.12 -1.76 -1.99
N PHE A 239 -8.59 -0.53 -2.02
CA PHE A 239 -7.19 -0.21 -2.28
C PHE A 239 -6.66 -0.69 -3.65
N ASP A 240 -7.55 -1.06 -4.58
CA ASP A 240 -7.23 -1.58 -5.90
C ASP A 240 -7.45 -0.53 -7.00
N ARG A 241 -6.50 -0.41 -7.93
CA ARG A 241 -6.56 0.58 -9.02
C ARG A 241 -7.75 0.37 -9.95
N SER A 242 -7.97 -0.87 -10.37
CA SER A 242 -9.04 -1.20 -11.33
C SER A 242 -10.41 -1.02 -10.71
N LYS A 243 -10.56 -1.41 -9.45
CA LYS A 243 -11.82 -1.19 -8.69
C LYS A 243 -12.04 0.30 -8.44
N GLY A 244 -11.01 1.05 -8.03
CA GLY A 244 -11.08 2.50 -7.88
C GLY A 244 -11.50 3.21 -9.17
N GLN A 245 -10.95 2.77 -10.32
CA GLN A 245 -11.37 3.28 -11.62
C GLN A 245 -12.84 2.97 -11.91
N ALA A 246 -13.27 1.72 -11.77
CA ALA A 246 -14.65 1.31 -12.04
C ALA A 246 -15.66 2.03 -11.13
N VAL A 247 -15.33 2.21 -9.85
CA VAL A 247 -16.13 3.00 -8.91
C VAL A 247 -16.23 4.45 -9.36
N MET A 248 -15.11 5.07 -9.74
CA MET A 248 -15.12 6.46 -10.18
C MET A 248 -15.91 6.66 -11.48
N GLU A 249 -15.86 5.72 -12.43
CA GLU A 249 -16.68 5.73 -13.65
C GLU A 249 -18.18 5.73 -13.31
N GLN A 250 -18.63 4.95 -12.34
CA GLN A 250 -20.01 4.93 -11.83
C GLN A 250 -20.38 6.25 -11.13
N LEU A 251 -19.47 6.80 -10.32
CA LEU A 251 -19.69 8.03 -9.59
C LEU A 251 -19.79 9.25 -10.51
N ILE A 252 -19.02 9.30 -11.60
CA ILE A 252 -19.13 10.36 -12.62
C ILE A 252 -20.52 10.35 -13.28
N GLN A 253 -21.10 9.17 -13.49
CA GLN A 253 -22.43 9.04 -14.08
C GLN A 253 -23.54 9.45 -13.12
N SER A 254 -23.45 9.01 -11.85
CA SER A 254 -24.47 9.26 -10.83
C SER A 254 -24.38 10.66 -10.20
N HIS A 255 -23.18 11.22 -10.17
CA HIS A 255 -22.87 12.54 -9.59
C HIS A 255 -21.98 13.35 -10.56
N PRO A 256 -22.54 13.81 -11.70
CA PRO A 256 -21.76 14.50 -12.75
C PRO A 256 -21.17 15.84 -12.28
N ASP A 257 -21.61 16.34 -11.15
CA ASP A 257 -21.20 17.58 -10.50
C ASP A 257 -20.11 17.42 -9.43
N ILE A 258 -19.49 16.22 -9.32
CA ILE A 258 -18.30 16.00 -8.50
C ILE A 258 -17.18 16.93 -8.97
N THR A 259 -16.59 17.67 -8.03
CA THR A 259 -15.46 18.58 -8.26
C THR A 259 -14.18 18.16 -7.55
N ALA A 260 -14.25 17.16 -6.69
CA ALA A 260 -13.09 16.64 -5.97
C ALA A 260 -13.22 15.16 -5.63
N VAL A 261 -12.08 14.46 -5.56
CA VAL A 261 -11.99 13.07 -5.17
C VAL A 261 -10.92 12.93 -4.08
N TYR A 262 -11.31 12.34 -2.96
CA TYR A 262 -10.39 11.81 -1.98
C TYR A 262 -10.31 10.30 -2.14
N ALA A 263 -9.14 9.78 -2.43
CA ALA A 263 -8.89 8.35 -2.47
C ALA A 263 -8.02 7.96 -1.25
N GLU A 264 -8.45 6.98 -0.49
CA GLU A 264 -7.74 6.54 0.71
C GLU A 264 -6.40 5.86 0.43
N ASN A 265 -6.13 5.55 -0.86
CA ASN A 265 -4.78 5.23 -1.32
C ASN A 265 -4.54 5.72 -2.76
N ASP A 266 -3.25 5.75 -3.13
CA ASP A 266 -2.81 6.22 -4.44
C ASP A 266 -3.31 5.36 -5.59
N GLU A 267 -3.38 4.04 -5.43
CA GLU A 267 -3.81 3.14 -6.49
C GLU A 267 -5.25 3.45 -6.93
N MET A 268 -6.16 3.63 -5.98
CA MET A 268 -7.52 4.09 -6.31
C MET A 268 -7.54 5.49 -6.91
N GLY A 269 -6.70 6.39 -6.41
CA GLY A 269 -6.58 7.75 -6.94
C GLY A 269 -6.07 7.78 -8.38
N VAL A 270 -5.08 6.97 -8.73
CA VAL A 270 -4.62 6.79 -10.12
C VAL A 270 -5.73 6.20 -11.00
N GLY A 271 -6.50 5.23 -10.47
CA GLY A 271 -7.70 4.72 -11.13
C GLY A 271 -8.74 5.82 -11.40
N ALA A 272 -8.98 6.68 -10.40
CA ALA A 272 -9.89 7.82 -10.56
C ALA A 272 -9.42 8.81 -11.63
N VAL A 273 -8.12 9.10 -11.72
CA VAL A 273 -7.54 9.93 -12.79
C VAL A 273 -7.83 9.34 -14.17
N ASN A 274 -7.70 8.03 -14.34
CA ASN A 274 -8.00 7.36 -15.61
C ASN A 274 -9.49 7.48 -15.95
N ALA A 275 -10.39 7.24 -15.00
CA ALA A 275 -11.84 7.39 -15.19
C ALA A 275 -12.22 8.82 -15.59
N LEU A 276 -11.64 9.83 -14.91
CA LEU A 276 -11.87 11.23 -15.21
C LEU A 276 -11.42 11.61 -16.63
N LYS A 277 -10.23 11.17 -17.05
CA LYS A 277 -9.71 11.39 -18.41
C LYS A 277 -10.62 10.75 -19.46
N THR A 278 -11.07 9.51 -19.23
CA THR A 278 -12.01 8.81 -20.12
C THR A 278 -13.34 9.53 -20.25
N ALA A 279 -13.81 10.19 -19.18
CA ALA A 279 -15.01 11.01 -19.18
C ALA A 279 -14.80 12.42 -19.75
N GLY A 280 -13.64 12.73 -20.33
CA GLY A 280 -13.34 14.03 -20.93
C GLY A 280 -13.11 15.16 -19.92
N LYS A 281 -12.91 14.84 -18.64
CA LYS A 281 -12.55 15.81 -17.60
C LYS A 281 -11.02 15.95 -17.50
N THR A 282 -10.56 17.06 -16.96
CA THR A 282 -9.13 17.34 -16.71
C THR A 282 -8.83 17.11 -15.22
N PRO A 283 -8.30 15.93 -14.82
CA PRO A 283 -7.93 15.69 -13.43
C PRO A 283 -6.92 16.71 -12.93
N GLY A 284 -6.98 17.04 -11.66
CA GLY A 284 -6.17 18.08 -11.04
C GLY A 284 -6.66 19.51 -11.30
N LYS A 285 -7.49 19.71 -12.32
CA LYS A 285 -8.07 21.03 -12.70
C LYS A 285 -9.59 21.05 -12.52
N ASP A 286 -10.32 20.33 -13.37
CA ASP A 286 -11.79 20.28 -13.31
C ASP A 286 -12.27 19.49 -12.08
N VAL A 287 -11.56 18.43 -11.76
CA VAL A 287 -11.78 17.62 -10.56
C VAL A 287 -10.47 17.50 -9.81
N LYS A 288 -10.45 18.00 -8.58
CA LYS A 288 -9.28 17.91 -7.69
C LYS A 288 -9.10 16.49 -7.18
N VAL A 289 -7.87 16.02 -7.08
CA VAL A 289 -7.56 14.66 -6.63
C VAL A 289 -6.52 14.70 -5.52
N VAL A 290 -6.86 14.09 -4.38
CA VAL A 290 -5.97 13.94 -3.22
C VAL A 290 -6.03 12.49 -2.76
N SER A 291 -4.88 11.92 -2.40
CA SER A 291 -4.80 10.55 -1.87
C SER A 291 -3.78 10.40 -0.75
N ILE A 292 -3.57 9.17 -0.35
CA ILE A 292 -2.57 8.76 0.64
C ILE A 292 -1.76 7.62 0.05
N ASP A 293 -0.50 7.55 0.31
CA ASP A 293 0.55 6.53 0.23
C ASP A 293 1.91 7.13 -0.13
N GLY A 294 2.08 7.82 -1.25
CA GLY A 294 3.36 8.35 -1.72
C GLY A 294 4.00 7.47 -2.78
N THR A 295 3.19 6.80 -3.60
CA THR A 295 3.69 6.02 -4.74
C THR A 295 4.28 6.92 -5.81
N ARG A 296 5.31 6.44 -6.50
CA ARG A 296 5.96 7.19 -7.57
C ARG A 296 4.99 7.65 -8.65
N ASN A 297 4.01 6.81 -9.01
CA ASN A 297 3.02 7.15 -10.02
C ASN A 297 2.15 8.33 -9.59
N ALA A 298 1.65 8.35 -8.36
CA ALA A 298 0.82 9.44 -7.86
C ALA A 298 1.63 10.75 -7.71
N VAL A 299 2.85 10.66 -7.18
CA VAL A 299 3.74 11.82 -7.05
C VAL A 299 4.12 12.39 -8.42
N GLN A 300 4.36 11.53 -9.43
CA GLN A 300 4.60 11.99 -10.80
C GLN A 300 3.36 12.69 -11.38
N LEU A 301 2.15 12.20 -11.12
CA LEU A 301 0.91 12.86 -11.57
C LEU A 301 0.71 14.25 -10.94
N ILE A 302 1.24 14.51 -9.73
CA ILE A 302 1.28 15.86 -9.16
C ILE A 302 2.20 16.76 -10.01
N ALA A 303 3.41 16.28 -10.30
CA ALA A 303 4.38 17.01 -11.12
C ALA A 303 3.83 17.32 -12.52
N ASP A 304 3.01 16.43 -13.07
CA ASP A 304 2.33 16.59 -14.37
C ASP A 304 1.04 17.46 -14.30
N GLY A 305 0.63 17.89 -13.11
CA GLY A 305 -0.56 18.72 -12.90
C GLY A 305 -1.90 17.98 -13.01
N SER A 306 -1.88 16.64 -12.97
CA SER A 306 -3.08 15.77 -13.02
C SER A 306 -3.54 15.31 -11.62
N TYR A 307 -2.85 15.73 -10.59
CA TYR A 307 -3.11 15.40 -9.18
C TYR A 307 -2.76 16.60 -8.30
N ASN A 308 -3.34 16.72 -7.11
CA ASN A 308 -3.14 17.91 -6.29
C ASN A 308 -2.25 17.68 -5.06
N ALA A 309 -2.45 16.57 -4.35
CA ALA A 309 -1.60 16.22 -3.22
C ALA A 309 -1.65 14.74 -2.88
N VAL A 310 -0.60 14.26 -2.27
CA VAL A 310 -0.49 12.92 -1.66
C VAL A 310 0.08 13.07 -0.25
N ILE A 311 -0.58 12.48 0.73
CA ILE A 311 -0.03 12.31 2.08
C ILE A 311 0.75 11.00 2.10
N GLU A 312 2.00 11.03 2.52
CA GLU A 312 2.79 9.82 2.60
C GLU A 312 2.21 8.82 3.61
N SER A 313 2.30 7.54 3.30
CA SER A 313 2.25 6.41 4.21
C SER A 313 3.49 5.57 3.88
N ASN A 314 4.54 5.68 4.69
CA ASN A 314 5.84 5.11 4.33
C ASN A 314 5.87 3.59 4.58
N PRO A 315 6.03 2.73 3.54
CA PRO A 315 6.01 1.27 3.69
C PRO A 315 7.36 0.67 4.11
N ARG A 316 8.42 1.48 4.23
CA ARG A 316 9.78 0.99 4.46
C ARG A 316 10.05 0.73 5.94
N PHE A 317 9.27 -0.21 6.52
CA PHE A 317 9.31 -0.56 7.95
C PHE A 317 10.51 -1.41 8.35
N GLY A 318 11.23 -2.05 7.41
CA GLY A 318 12.29 -3.01 7.71
C GLY A 318 13.28 -2.51 8.76
N PRO A 319 13.97 -1.37 8.56
CA PRO A 319 14.93 -0.86 9.54
C PRO A 319 14.34 -0.67 10.93
N LEU A 320 13.13 -0.10 11.02
CA LEU A 320 12.51 0.18 12.31
C LEU A 320 12.00 -1.09 13.01
N ALA A 321 11.47 -2.05 12.25
CA ALA A 321 11.02 -3.33 12.81
C ALA A 321 12.20 -4.14 13.38
N PHE A 322 13.28 -4.26 12.63
CA PHE A 322 14.48 -4.97 13.12
C PHE A 322 15.17 -4.23 14.27
N GLN A 323 15.26 -2.88 14.20
CA GLN A 323 15.80 -2.09 15.32
C GLN A 323 14.96 -2.30 16.60
N THR A 324 13.65 -2.37 16.47
CA THR A 324 12.74 -2.61 17.60
C THR A 324 12.98 -4.00 18.21
N LEU A 325 13.14 -5.03 17.37
CA LEU A 325 13.49 -6.37 17.82
C LEU A 325 14.88 -6.41 18.51
N GLN A 326 15.89 -5.71 17.96
CA GLN A 326 17.21 -5.60 18.58
C GLN A 326 17.17 -4.96 19.97
N LYS A 327 16.41 -3.87 20.11
CA LYS A 327 16.20 -3.20 21.40
C LYS A 327 15.52 -4.13 22.40
N PHE A 328 14.48 -4.84 21.98
CA PHE A 328 13.80 -5.82 22.82
C PHE A 328 14.76 -6.92 23.30
N GLU A 329 15.57 -7.49 22.38
CA GLU A 329 16.57 -8.52 22.69
C GLU A 329 17.71 -8.00 23.59
N SER A 330 18.02 -6.71 23.55
CA SER A 330 18.97 -6.07 24.48
C SER A 330 18.40 -5.85 25.89
N GLY A 331 17.08 -6.06 26.08
CA GLY A 331 16.37 -5.85 27.34
C GLY A 331 15.77 -4.44 27.48
N GLU A 332 15.83 -3.63 26.43
CA GLU A 332 15.18 -2.33 26.42
C GLU A 332 13.65 -2.46 26.42
N ALA A 333 12.97 -1.51 27.09
CA ALA A 333 11.52 -1.45 27.08
C ALA A 333 11.00 -0.93 25.73
N ILE A 334 10.12 -1.71 25.10
CA ILE A 334 9.49 -1.34 23.82
C ILE A 334 8.10 -0.74 24.09
N PRO A 335 7.78 0.45 23.54
CA PRO A 335 6.46 1.03 23.71
C PRO A 335 5.37 0.20 22.99
N ALA A 336 4.14 0.27 23.45
CA ALA A 336 3.01 -0.44 22.87
C ALA A 336 2.72 -0.06 21.41
N SER A 337 3.13 1.15 21.01
CA SER A 337 2.96 1.67 19.65
C SER A 337 4.12 2.58 19.28
N ILE A 338 4.62 2.43 18.07
CA ILE A 338 5.66 3.27 17.45
C ILE A 338 5.04 3.94 16.22
N VAL A 339 4.69 5.22 16.37
CA VAL A 339 4.12 6.00 15.27
C VAL A 339 5.25 6.54 14.40
N ILE A 340 5.12 6.38 13.08
CA ILE A 340 6.09 6.89 12.12
C ILE A 340 5.74 8.30 11.66
N THR A 341 6.73 9.01 11.12
CA THR A 341 6.56 10.31 10.49
C THR A 341 6.27 10.10 9.01
N ASP A 342 5.18 10.68 8.53
CA ASP A 342 4.79 10.68 7.13
C ASP A 342 5.05 12.04 6.49
N ASP A 343 5.58 12.06 5.29
CA ASP A 343 5.82 13.28 4.49
C ASP A 343 4.52 13.72 3.77
N GLN A 344 4.64 14.67 2.90
CA GLN A 344 3.56 15.14 2.01
C GLN A 344 4.14 15.62 0.69
N TYR A 345 3.42 15.31 -0.38
CA TYR A 345 3.74 15.72 -1.73
C TYR A 345 2.63 16.63 -2.27
N ASP A 346 3.00 17.78 -2.81
CA ASP A 346 2.10 18.72 -3.51
C ASP A 346 2.84 19.41 -4.66
N GLU A 347 2.20 20.36 -5.33
CA GLU A 347 2.77 21.10 -6.46
C GLU A 347 4.10 21.78 -6.16
N THR A 348 4.40 22.06 -4.88
CA THR A 348 5.61 22.80 -4.49
C THR A 348 6.85 21.91 -4.40
N ASN A 349 6.67 20.59 -4.25
CA ASN A 349 7.79 19.70 -3.95
C ASN A 349 7.83 18.39 -4.77
N ALA A 350 6.72 17.99 -5.41
CA ALA A 350 6.61 16.70 -6.08
C ALA A 350 7.71 16.46 -7.12
N SER A 351 8.01 17.44 -7.98
CA SER A 351 9.05 17.31 -9.01
C SER A 351 10.44 17.04 -8.44
N GLN A 352 10.72 17.53 -7.23
CA GLN A 352 12.00 17.34 -6.55
C GLN A 352 12.05 16.04 -5.75
N LYS A 353 10.89 15.64 -5.18
CA LYS A 353 10.79 14.51 -4.26
C LYS A 353 10.31 13.21 -4.91
N VAL A 354 9.96 13.19 -6.21
CA VAL A 354 9.51 11.96 -6.90
C VAL A 354 10.52 10.81 -6.78
N GLY A 355 11.82 11.12 -6.65
CA GLY A 355 12.87 10.12 -6.41
C GLY A 355 12.78 9.42 -5.05
N ASN A 356 12.14 10.02 -4.05
CA ASN A 356 11.93 9.46 -2.71
C ASN A 356 10.66 8.58 -2.65
N ALA A 357 9.74 8.76 -3.58
CA ALA A 357 8.53 7.96 -3.71
C ALA A 357 8.86 6.48 -4.03
N TYR A 358 7.95 5.54 -3.68
CA TYR A 358 8.17 4.11 -3.86
C TYR A 358 7.30 3.52 -4.98
#